data_db7904f53957d6667b2c32498c2ce1cf
#
_entry.id   db7904f53957d6667b2c32498c2ce1cf
#
_cell.length_a   1.000
_cell.length_b   1.000
_cell.length_c   1.000
_cell.angle_alpha   90.00
_cell.angle_beta   90.00
_cell.angle_gamma   90.00
#
_symmetry.space_group_name_H-M   'P 1'
#
loop_
_entity.id
_entity.type
_entity.pdbx_description
1 polymer ?
#
loop_
_entity_poly.entity_id
_entity_poly.type
_entity_poly.pdbx_seq_one_letter_code
_entity_poly.pdbx_strand_id
1 'polypeptide(L)'
;IKNLIAMETAAGLYKEDTYFQYAKNCIHLVDKFTGKVEYWREQGYKVVGYGAPAKGNTFLNFAKVPFDMIIDDNKMKQGLYTPGSSVGIVGSEVLKTFTEYDKILFVPLAWNFFNEIKERIIAQRNNFNDVFLDMKRL
;
A
#
# COMPACT_ATOMS: atom_id res chain seq x y z
N ILE A 1 -2.36 -2.19 -36.96
CA ILE A 1 -3.54 -1.49 -36.41
C ILE A 1 -4.76 -2.45 -36.41
N LYS A 2 -5.18 -3.04 -37.56
CA LYS A 2 -6.39 -3.93 -37.63
C LYS A 2 -6.33 -5.09 -36.62
N ASN A 3 -5.16 -5.73 -36.44
CA ASN A 3 -4.99 -6.82 -35.47
C ASN A 3 -5.14 -6.34 -34.02
N LEU A 4 -4.68 -5.12 -33.68
CA LEU A 4 -4.85 -4.55 -32.34
C LEU A 4 -6.32 -4.28 -32.03
N ILE A 5 -7.06 -3.68 -32.97
CA ILE A 5 -8.50 -3.44 -32.81
C ILE A 5 -9.26 -4.75 -32.60
N ALA A 6 -8.90 -5.81 -33.35
CA ALA A 6 -9.51 -7.12 -33.19
C ALA A 6 -9.23 -7.71 -31.80
N MET A 7 -7.99 -7.59 -31.29
CA MET A 7 -7.63 -8.03 -29.94
C MET A 7 -8.37 -7.25 -28.86
N GLU A 8 -8.45 -5.94 -28.97
CA GLU A 8 -9.17 -5.07 -28.03
C GLU A 8 -10.68 -5.38 -28.03
N THR A 9 -11.26 -5.63 -29.22
CA THR A 9 -12.66 -6.01 -29.37
C THR A 9 -12.92 -7.37 -28.71
N ALA A 10 -12.04 -8.35 -28.96
CA ALA A 10 -12.14 -9.68 -28.34
C ALA A 10 -11.98 -9.62 -26.80
N ALA A 11 -11.14 -8.73 -26.31
CA ALA A 11 -10.97 -8.46 -24.88
C ALA A 11 -12.15 -7.66 -24.27
N GLY A 12 -13.10 -7.23 -25.07
CA GLY A 12 -14.27 -6.49 -24.60
C GLY A 12 -14.02 -5.03 -24.21
N LEU A 13 -12.89 -4.44 -24.66
CA LEU A 13 -12.53 -3.07 -24.27
C LEU A 13 -13.48 -1.99 -24.80
N TYR A 14 -14.36 -2.32 -25.74
CA TYR A 14 -15.42 -1.44 -26.25
C TYR A 14 -16.79 -1.71 -25.63
N LYS A 15 -16.86 -2.56 -24.60
CA LYS A 15 -18.09 -2.86 -23.87
C LYS A 15 -18.12 -2.11 -22.55
N GLU A 16 -19.20 -1.41 -22.26
CA GLU A 16 -19.40 -0.67 -21.01
C GLU A 16 -19.31 -1.58 -19.78
N ASP A 17 -19.90 -2.78 -19.86
CA ASP A 17 -19.86 -3.77 -18.78
C ASP A 17 -18.45 -4.13 -18.31
N THR A 18 -17.45 -4.12 -19.21
CA THR A 18 -16.06 -4.38 -18.86
C THR A 18 -15.56 -3.35 -17.83
N TYR A 19 -15.90 -2.10 -18.02
CA TYR A 19 -15.49 -1.01 -17.13
C TYR A 19 -16.27 -1.00 -15.82
N PHE A 20 -17.56 -1.31 -15.87
CA PHE A 20 -18.36 -1.50 -14.65
C PHE A 20 -17.83 -2.66 -13.80
N GLN A 21 -17.49 -3.78 -14.42
CA GLN A 21 -16.91 -4.92 -13.70
C GLN A 21 -15.54 -4.58 -13.12
N TYR A 22 -14.71 -3.85 -13.87
CA TYR A 22 -13.40 -3.36 -13.37
C TYR A 22 -13.58 -2.45 -12.15
N ALA A 23 -14.51 -1.50 -12.20
CA ALA A 23 -14.80 -0.61 -11.07
C ALA A 23 -15.24 -1.39 -9.83
N LYS A 24 -16.16 -2.37 -9.98
CA LYS A 24 -16.57 -3.26 -8.89
C LYS A 24 -15.40 -4.03 -8.28
N ASN A 25 -14.51 -4.56 -9.12
CA ASN A 25 -13.33 -5.28 -8.66
C ASN A 25 -12.38 -4.35 -7.87
N CYS A 26 -12.19 -3.10 -8.31
CA CYS A 26 -11.40 -2.11 -7.58
C CYS A 26 -12.00 -1.82 -6.19
N ILE A 27 -13.32 -1.61 -6.11
CA ILE A 27 -14.02 -1.39 -4.83
C ILE A 27 -13.81 -2.60 -3.92
N HIS A 28 -14.04 -3.81 -4.43
CA HIS A 28 -13.89 -5.03 -3.65
C HIS A 28 -12.46 -5.23 -3.11
N LEU A 29 -11.43 -4.88 -3.90
CA LEU A 29 -10.04 -4.92 -3.43
C LEU A 29 -9.79 -3.91 -2.30
N VAL A 30 -10.36 -2.71 -2.41
CA VAL A 30 -10.27 -1.70 -1.35
C VAL A 30 -10.98 -2.16 -0.08
N ASP A 31 -12.16 -2.74 -0.19
CA ASP A 31 -12.91 -3.26 0.96
C ASP A 31 -12.11 -4.37 1.67
N LYS A 32 -11.52 -5.29 0.91
CA LYS A 32 -10.63 -6.32 1.48
C LYS A 32 -9.43 -5.73 2.19
N PHE A 33 -8.80 -4.73 1.59
CA PHE A 33 -7.66 -4.05 2.19
C PHE A 33 -8.07 -3.36 3.50
N THR A 34 -9.14 -2.57 3.45
CA THR A 34 -9.68 -1.85 4.61
C THR A 34 -9.99 -2.81 5.76
N GLY A 35 -10.72 -3.88 5.49
CA GLY A 35 -11.04 -4.88 6.52
C GLY A 35 -9.80 -5.53 7.14
N LYS A 36 -8.75 -5.80 6.35
CA LYS A 36 -7.49 -6.33 6.89
C LYS A 36 -6.77 -5.31 7.78
N VAL A 37 -6.75 -4.04 7.37
CA VAL A 37 -6.10 -2.98 8.18
C VAL A 37 -6.87 -2.75 9.48
N GLU A 38 -8.19 -2.68 9.42
CA GLU A 38 -9.06 -2.53 10.60
C GLU A 38 -8.85 -3.69 11.58
N TYR A 39 -8.86 -4.93 11.09
CA TYR A 39 -8.57 -6.10 11.91
C TYR A 39 -7.26 -5.97 12.69
N TRP A 40 -6.17 -5.57 12.02
CA TRP A 40 -4.87 -5.43 12.70
C TRP A 40 -4.84 -4.23 13.65
N ARG A 41 -5.53 -3.14 13.33
CA ARG A 41 -5.69 -2.00 14.26
C ARG A 41 -6.41 -2.40 15.54
N GLU A 42 -7.47 -3.19 15.45
CA GLU A 42 -8.18 -3.73 16.60
C GLU A 42 -7.29 -4.63 17.49
N GLN A 43 -6.28 -5.28 16.87
CA GLN A 43 -5.26 -6.04 17.60
C GLN A 43 -4.13 -5.15 18.17
N GLY A 44 -4.24 -3.84 18.07
CA GLY A 44 -3.28 -2.87 18.62
C GLY A 44 -2.08 -2.59 17.72
N TYR A 45 -2.15 -2.90 16.43
CA TYR A 45 -1.07 -2.62 15.48
C TYR A 45 -1.09 -1.16 14.99
N LYS A 46 0.09 -0.55 14.91
CA LYS A 46 0.31 0.66 14.13
C LYS A 46 0.39 0.30 12.65
N VAL A 47 -0.16 1.13 11.77
CA VAL A 47 -0.16 0.91 10.32
C VAL A 47 0.86 1.82 9.67
N VAL A 48 1.92 1.23 9.16
CA VAL A 48 3.05 1.96 8.59
C VAL A 48 3.21 1.60 7.10
N GLY A 49 3.07 2.61 6.24
CA GLY A 49 3.34 2.47 4.81
C GLY A 49 4.85 2.44 4.55
N TYR A 50 5.28 1.76 3.48
CA TYR A 50 6.65 1.86 2.98
C TYR A 50 6.67 2.18 1.49
N GLY A 51 7.34 3.28 1.17
CA GLY A 51 7.33 3.94 -0.13
C GLY A 51 6.15 4.90 -0.30
N ALA A 52 6.42 6.07 -0.84
CA ALA A 52 5.42 7.08 -1.20
C ALA A 52 5.41 7.32 -2.73
N PRO A 53 5.12 6.29 -3.57
CA PRO A 53 5.01 6.46 -5.01
C PRO A 53 3.65 7.08 -5.39
N ALA A 54 3.56 7.68 -6.58
CA ALA A 54 2.31 8.26 -7.09
C ALA A 54 1.14 7.28 -7.05
N LYS A 55 1.35 6.02 -7.48
CA LYS A 55 0.31 4.98 -7.45
C LYS A 55 -0.15 4.63 -6.02
N GLY A 56 0.79 4.63 -5.05
CA GLY A 56 0.46 4.42 -3.64
C GLY A 56 -0.39 5.56 -3.10
N ASN A 57 -0.07 6.79 -3.46
CA ASN A 57 -0.86 7.96 -3.07
C ASN A 57 -2.28 7.93 -3.67
N THR A 58 -2.43 7.54 -4.94
CA THR A 58 -3.75 7.34 -5.56
C THR A 58 -4.57 6.31 -4.77
N PHE A 59 -3.94 5.19 -4.41
CA PHE A 59 -4.58 4.15 -3.63
C PHE A 59 -5.00 4.65 -2.24
N LEU A 60 -4.13 5.36 -1.51
CA LEU A 60 -4.44 5.92 -0.18
C LEU A 60 -5.64 6.85 -0.20
N ASN A 61 -5.72 7.73 -1.21
CA ASN A 61 -6.84 8.66 -1.37
C ASN A 61 -8.16 7.94 -1.70
N PHE A 62 -8.09 6.83 -2.41
CA PHE A 62 -9.26 6.03 -2.75
C PHE A 62 -9.73 5.16 -1.57
N ALA A 63 -8.80 4.49 -0.89
CA ALA A 63 -9.10 3.60 0.22
C ALA A 63 -9.50 4.36 1.51
N LYS A 64 -9.01 5.59 1.69
CA LYS A 64 -9.27 6.45 2.87
C LYS A 64 -8.94 5.78 4.21
N VAL A 65 -8.04 4.80 4.20
CA VAL A 65 -7.58 4.13 5.41
C VAL A 65 -6.51 4.98 6.09
N PRO A 66 -6.61 5.25 7.38
CA PRO A 66 -5.61 6.03 8.08
C PRO A 66 -4.31 5.22 8.24
N PHE A 67 -3.19 5.86 7.93
CA PHE A 67 -1.85 5.38 8.23
C PHE A 67 -1.23 6.22 9.34
N ASP A 68 -0.44 5.61 10.20
CA ASP A 68 0.26 6.35 11.26
C ASP A 68 1.44 7.14 10.70
N MET A 69 2.12 6.59 9.69
CA MET A 69 3.17 7.24 8.92
C MET A 69 3.48 6.47 7.64
N ILE A 70 4.26 7.08 6.76
CA ILE A 70 4.84 6.42 5.59
C ILE A 70 6.35 6.59 5.63
N ILE A 71 7.09 5.49 5.47
CA ILE A 71 8.54 5.49 5.32
C ILE A 71 8.87 5.65 3.82
N ASP A 72 9.76 6.57 3.47
CA ASP A 72 10.32 6.67 2.12
C ASP A 72 11.82 7.01 2.20
N ASP A 73 12.64 6.27 1.46
CA ASP A 73 14.09 6.44 1.45
C ASP A 73 14.55 7.71 0.71
N ASN A 74 13.66 8.32 -0.10
CA ASN A 74 13.95 9.56 -0.79
C ASN A 74 13.91 10.74 0.19
N LYS A 75 15.07 11.28 0.51
CA LYS A 75 15.24 12.41 1.41
C LYS A 75 14.43 13.65 1.04
N MET A 76 14.14 13.85 -0.25
CA MET A 76 13.35 14.98 -0.71
C MET A 76 11.86 14.88 -0.35
N LYS A 77 11.39 13.70 0.05
CA LYS A 77 10.01 13.49 0.51
C LYS A 77 9.89 13.50 2.02
N GLN A 78 10.99 13.23 2.72
CA GLN A 78 11.00 13.18 4.18
C GLN A 78 10.66 14.54 4.78
N GLY A 79 9.83 14.54 5.81
CA GLY A 79 9.29 15.76 6.43
C GLY A 79 8.11 16.38 5.68
N LEU A 80 7.70 15.81 4.54
CA LEU A 80 6.51 16.20 3.80
C LEU A 80 5.32 15.33 4.16
N TYR A 81 4.17 15.66 3.58
CA TYR A 81 2.91 14.91 3.74
C TYR A 81 2.41 14.40 2.39
N THR A 82 1.72 13.27 2.41
CA THR A 82 1.05 12.74 1.22
C THR A 82 -0.10 13.65 0.79
N PRO A 83 -0.20 14.01 -0.50
CA PRO A 83 -1.31 14.81 -1.00
C PRO A 83 -2.66 14.13 -0.77
N GLY A 84 -3.63 14.86 -0.25
CA GLY A 84 -4.99 14.37 0.01
C GLY A 84 -5.13 13.62 1.32
N SER A 85 -4.39 12.54 1.54
CA SER A 85 -4.46 11.74 2.78
C SER A 85 -3.72 12.36 3.97
N SER A 86 -2.83 13.33 3.73
CA SER A 86 -2.09 14.09 4.76
C SER A 86 -1.29 13.22 5.75
N VAL A 87 -0.78 12.08 5.31
CA VAL A 87 0.07 11.20 6.12
C VAL A 87 1.51 11.69 6.06
N GLY A 88 2.16 11.83 7.22
CA GLY A 88 3.57 12.25 7.32
C GLY A 88 4.53 11.23 6.71
N ILE A 89 5.52 11.73 5.97
CA ILE A 89 6.58 10.90 5.35
C ILE A 89 7.86 11.05 6.16
N VAL A 90 8.42 9.93 6.59
CA VAL A 90 9.63 9.86 7.42
C VAL A 90 10.71 8.99 6.75
N GLY A 91 11.95 9.09 7.22
CA GLY A 91 13.04 8.23 6.76
C GLY A 91 13.03 6.85 7.43
N SER A 92 13.77 5.90 6.85
CA SER A 92 13.85 4.52 7.36
C SER A 92 14.55 4.42 8.74
N GLU A 93 15.25 5.45 9.18
CA GLU A 93 15.81 5.53 10.52
C GLU A 93 14.76 5.40 11.64
N VAL A 94 13.49 5.73 11.35
CA VAL A 94 12.37 5.56 12.29
C VAL A 94 12.21 4.10 12.73
N LEU A 95 12.62 3.11 11.90
CA LEU A 95 12.55 1.70 12.25
C LEU A 95 13.34 1.36 13.51
N LYS A 96 14.40 2.11 13.80
CA LYS A 96 15.24 1.96 15.00
C LYS A 96 14.62 2.56 16.27
N THR A 97 13.60 3.40 16.11
CA THR A 97 12.90 4.01 17.25
C THR A 97 11.78 3.13 17.79
N PHE A 98 11.32 2.16 17.02
CA PHE A 98 10.33 1.20 17.49
C PHE A 98 10.96 0.18 18.44
N THR A 99 10.27 -0.09 19.53
CA THR A 99 10.70 -1.07 20.53
C THR A 99 10.26 -2.50 20.13
N GLU A 100 10.72 -3.50 20.85
CA GLU A 100 10.28 -4.89 20.68
C GLU A 100 8.79 -5.10 21.00
N TYR A 101 8.18 -4.21 21.79
CA TYR A 101 6.76 -4.23 22.18
C TYR A 101 5.84 -3.58 21.15
N ASP A 102 6.39 -2.78 20.23
CA ASP A 102 5.60 -2.17 19.16
C ASP A 102 5.16 -3.23 18.15
N LYS A 103 3.87 -3.33 17.90
CA LYS A 103 3.27 -4.18 16.88
C LYS A 103 3.03 -3.34 15.63
N ILE A 104 3.64 -3.71 14.51
CA ILE A 104 3.58 -2.93 13.29
C ILE A 104 2.99 -3.76 12.14
N LEU A 105 1.96 -3.23 11.49
CA LEU A 105 1.50 -3.67 10.19
C LEU A 105 2.21 -2.84 9.13
N PHE A 106 3.18 -3.44 8.46
CA PHE A 106 3.85 -2.82 7.32
C PHE A 106 3.06 -3.04 6.03
N VAL A 107 2.78 -1.96 5.33
CA VAL A 107 2.09 -1.94 4.03
C VAL A 107 3.02 -1.35 2.97
N PRO A 108 3.77 -2.18 2.22
CA PRO A 108 4.56 -1.70 1.11
C PRO A 108 3.68 -1.12 0.00
N LEU A 109 3.63 0.23 -0.09
CA LEU A 109 2.87 0.95 -1.13
C LEU A 109 3.56 0.91 -2.49
N ALA A 110 4.87 0.64 -2.50
CA ALA A 110 5.62 0.27 -3.69
C ALA A 110 5.55 -1.26 -3.91
N TRP A 111 4.36 -1.83 -4.00
CA TRP A 111 4.07 -3.27 -3.96
C TRP A 111 4.84 -4.14 -4.96
N ASN A 112 5.40 -3.55 -6.03
CA ASN A 112 6.28 -4.29 -6.94
C ASN A 112 7.60 -4.71 -6.29
N PHE A 113 8.01 -4.02 -5.23
CA PHE A 113 9.23 -4.25 -4.46
C PHE A 113 8.93 -4.84 -3.07
N PHE A 114 7.82 -5.58 -2.95
CA PHE A 114 7.35 -6.10 -1.66
C PHE A 114 8.43 -6.90 -0.92
N ASN A 115 9.06 -7.86 -1.59
CA ASN A 115 10.07 -8.73 -0.96
C ASN A 115 11.31 -7.94 -0.55
N GLU A 116 11.81 -7.06 -1.40
CA GLU A 116 12.98 -6.21 -1.12
C GLU A 116 12.72 -5.28 0.08
N ILE A 117 11.53 -4.68 0.14
CA ILE A 117 11.12 -3.82 1.27
C ILE A 117 11.02 -4.65 2.54
N LYS A 118 10.38 -5.81 2.49
CA LYS A 118 10.24 -6.71 3.63
C LYS A 118 11.61 -7.14 4.18
N GLU A 119 12.52 -7.59 3.33
CA GLU A 119 13.88 -7.99 3.72
C GLU A 119 14.64 -6.81 4.34
N ARG A 120 14.52 -5.62 3.79
CA ARG A 120 15.15 -4.40 4.32
C ARG A 120 14.62 -4.03 5.71
N ILE A 121 13.31 -4.15 5.92
CA ILE A 121 12.71 -3.90 7.24
C ILE A 121 13.21 -4.93 8.24
N ILE A 122 13.18 -6.21 7.89
CA ILE A 122 13.64 -7.31 8.77
C ILE A 122 15.12 -7.13 9.12
N ALA A 123 15.96 -6.70 8.19
CA ALA A 123 17.38 -6.45 8.46
C ALA A 123 17.61 -5.33 9.48
N GLN A 124 16.72 -4.35 9.58
CA GLN A 124 16.82 -3.22 10.51
C GLN A 124 16.03 -3.42 11.81
N ARG A 125 14.92 -4.17 11.72
CA ARG A 125 13.98 -4.44 12.82
C ARG A 125 13.49 -5.88 12.72
N ASN A 126 14.23 -6.81 13.29
CA ASN A 126 13.85 -8.23 13.32
C ASN A 126 12.89 -8.50 14.49
N ASN A 127 11.62 -8.11 14.35
CA ASN A 127 10.58 -8.34 15.36
C ASN A 127 9.55 -9.34 14.83
N PHE A 128 9.35 -10.44 15.56
CA PHE A 128 8.42 -11.52 15.18
C PHE A 128 6.94 -11.08 15.21
N ASN A 129 6.61 -9.97 15.90
CA ASN A 129 5.26 -9.40 15.91
C ASN A 129 4.95 -8.56 14.67
N ASP A 130 5.95 -8.22 13.84
CA ASP A 130 5.70 -7.41 12.66
C ASP A 130 4.94 -8.21 11.59
N VAL A 131 3.91 -7.60 11.04
CA VAL A 131 3.07 -8.17 9.99
C VAL A 131 3.27 -7.40 8.69
N PHE A 132 3.29 -8.11 7.58
CA PHE A 132 3.47 -7.52 6.25
C PHE A 132 2.25 -7.80 5.38
N LEU A 133 1.59 -6.75 4.89
CA LEU A 133 0.45 -6.86 4.01
C LEU A 133 0.89 -6.73 2.55
N ASP A 134 0.81 -7.85 1.83
CA ASP A 134 1.10 -7.87 0.39
C ASP A 134 -0.15 -7.46 -0.40
N MET A 135 -0.08 -6.28 -1.02
CA MET A 135 -1.15 -5.71 -1.85
C MET A 135 -1.51 -6.55 -3.08
N LYS A 136 -0.63 -7.45 -3.52
CA LYS A 136 -0.88 -8.36 -4.65
C LYS A 136 -1.64 -9.63 -4.24
N ARG A 137 -1.77 -9.87 -2.95
CA ARG A 137 -2.42 -11.08 -2.39
C ARG A 137 -3.67 -10.75 -1.56
N LEU A 138 -4.30 -9.63 -1.89
CA LEU A 138 -5.57 -9.20 -1.28
C LEU A 138 -6.77 -10.02 -1.72
#